data_eaa1711d81d04a7dc1cae12530102acf
#
_entry.id   eaa1711d81d04a7dc1cae12530102acf
#
_cell.length_a   1.000
_cell.length_b   1.000
_cell.length_c   1.000
_cell.angle_alpha   90.00
_cell.angle_beta   90.00
_cell.angle_gamma   90.00
#
_symmetry.space_group_name_H-M   'P 1'
#
loop_
_entity.id
_entity.type
_entity.pdbx_description
1 polymer ?
#
loop_
_entity_poly.entity_id
_entity_poly.type
_entity_poly.pdbx_seq_one_letter_code
_entity_poly.pdbx_strand_id
1 'polypeptide(L)'
;MRLSRLILPLIALSALAGCATNAPAPTANVAAPGPAPAPMPGYDWFLNRDGPEAILAYGVANSDEVKLHLRCKAGSGALELTAASEKPGREIHLESGGDTERYPAASEPAGVHDGELLTALAKSKDPVFQRFRRLGWIASWSDDERHIYAAHPAAKAGIEQFFIVCG
;
A
#
# COMPACT_ATOMS: atom_id res chain seq x y z
N MET A 1 -54.16 43.43 -55.12
CA MET A 1 -54.36 42.06 -55.62
C MET A 1 -53.06 41.56 -56.18
N ARG A 2 -52.34 40.68 -55.43
CA ARG A 2 -51.27 39.80 -55.94
C ARG A 2 -51.15 38.61 -54.96
N LEU A 3 -51.59 37.47 -55.45
CA LEU A 3 -51.42 36.13 -54.72
C LEU A 3 -49.92 35.75 -54.73
N SER A 4 -49.38 35.54 -53.59
CA SER A 4 -48.03 34.90 -53.45
C SER A 4 -48.22 33.46 -53.00
N ARG A 5 -47.78 32.57 -53.85
CA ARG A 5 -47.82 31.13 -53.65
C ARG A 5 -46.76 30.72 -52.62
N LEU A 6 -47.16 30.07 -51.49
CA LEU A 6 -46.26 29.39 -50.54
C LEU A 6 -45.87 28.03 -51.13
N ILE A 7 -44.58 27.83 -51.34
CA ILE A 7 -43.98 26.57 -51.68
C ILE A 7 -43.45 25.95 -50.39
N LEU A 8 -44.00 24.83 -49.95
CA LEU A 8 -43.56 24.06 -48.79
C LEU A 8 -42.44 23.08 -49.23
N PRO A 9 -41.26 23.09 -48.67
CA PRO A 9 -40.29 22.03 -48.92
C PRO A 9 -40.54 20.82 -47.98
N LEU A 10 -40.67 19.67 -48.61
CA LEU A 10 -40.78 18.35 -47.96
C LEU A 10 -39.41 17.93 -47.44
N ILE A 11 -39.21 17.92 -46.11
CA ILE A 11 -38.00 17.46 -45.50
C ILE A 11 -38.12 15.93 -45.30
N ALA A 12 -37.31 15.20 -46.08
CA ALA A 12 -37.18 13.74 -45.90
C ALA A 12 -36.27 13.45 -44.68
N LEU A 13 -36.85 12.81 -43.65
CA LEU A 13 -36.16 12.39 -42.45
C LEU A 13 -35.51 11.02 -42.74
N SER A 14 -34.19 10.98 -42.96
CA SER A 14 -33.40 9.77 -43.10
C SER A 14 -33.05 9.22 -41.71
N ALA A 15 -33.69 8.15 -41.29
CA ALA A 15 -33.35 7.40 -40.07
C ALA A 15 -32.07 6.58 -40.31
N LEU A 16 -30.94 7.00 -39.77
CA LEU A 16 -29.73 6.17 -39.64
C LEU A 16 -29.91 5.25 -38.44
N ALA A 17 -30.18 3.96 -38.71
CA ALA A 17 -30.08 2.89 -37.73
C ALA A 17 -28.60 2.61 -37.48
N GLY A 18 -28.02 3.21 -36.42
CA GLY A 18 -26.68 2.89 -35.94
C GLY A 18 -26.70 1.55 -35.17
N CYS A 19 -26.14 0.49 -35.75
CA CYS A 19 -25.83 -0.72 -35.02
C CYS A 19 -24.76 -0.42 -33.98
N ALA A 20 -25.15 -0.27 -32.70
CA ALA A 20 -24.20 -0.24 -31.59
C ALA A 20 -23.62 -1.65 -31.40
N THR A 21 -22.45 -1.91 -31.95
CA THR A 21 -21.62 -3.06 -31.58
C THR A 21 -21.12 -2.85 -30.17
N ASN A 22 -21.72 -3.54 -29.20
CA ASN A 22 -21.14 -3.71 -27.85
C ASN A 22 -19.86 -4.55 -27.97
N ALA A 23 -18.74 -3.90 -28.26
CA ALA A 23 -17.44 -4.55 -28.04
C ALA A 23 -17.27 -4.79 -26.53
N PRO A 24 -17.00 -6.03 -26.08
CA PRO A 24 -16.68 -6.25 -24.68
C PRO A 24 -15.47 -5.38 -24.31
N ALA A 25 -15.59 -4.63 -23.22
CA ALA A 25 -14.47 -3.86 -22.70
C ALA A 25 -13.28 -4.78 -22.49
N PRO A 26 -12.05 -4.38 -22.88
CA PRO A 26 -10.87 -5.19 -22.63
C PRO A 26 -10.79 -5.44 -21.12
N THR A 27 -10.92 -6.70 -20.73
CA THR A 27 -10.60 -7.12 -19.37
C THR A 27 -9.14 -6.75 -19.14
N ALA A 28 -8.88 -5.79 -18.25
CA ALA A 28 -7.53 -5.48 -17.83
C ALA A 28 -6.93 -6.81 -17.32
N ASN A 29 -5.91 -7.31 -18.02
CA ASN A 29 -5.11 -8.41 -17.53
C ASN A 29 -4.45 -7.92 -16.25
N VAL A 30 -5.06 -8.19 -15.09
CA VAL A 30 -4.38 -8.08 -13.81
C VAL A 30 -3.27 -9.12 -13.87
N ALA A 31 -2.04 -8.67 -14.07
CA ALA A 31 -0.88 -9.55 -14.05
C ALA A 31 -0.94 -10.37 -12.76
N ALA A 32 -0.82 -11.69 -12.88
CA ALA A 32 -0.76 -12.55 -11.71
C ALA A 32 0.38 -12.05 -10.81
N PRO A 33 0.16 -11.93 -9.49
CA PRO A 33 1.23 -11.53 -8.57
C PRO A 33 2.45 -12.42 -8.82
N GLY A 34 3.60 -11.80 -9.04
CA GLY A 34 4.86 -12.54 -9.15
C GLY A 34 5.10 -13.41 -7.91
N PRO A 35 6.04 -14.36 -7.95
CA PRO A 35 6.36 -15.19 -6.79
C PRO A 35 6.67 -14.30 -5.58
N ALA A 36 6.20 -14.72 -4.39
CA ALA A 36 6.48 -13.98 -3.16
C ALA A 36 7.99 -13.84 -2.95
N PRO A 37 8.48 -12.66 -2.53
CA PRO A 37 9.90 -12.46 -2.25
C PRO A 37 10.39 -13.45 -1.19
N ALA A 38 11.66 -13.89 -1.33
CA ALA A 38 12.29 -14.72 -0.32
C ALA A 38 12.62 -13.90 0.95
N PRO A 39 12.44 -14.46 2.16
CA PRO A 39 12.88 -13.83 3.38
C PRO A 39 14.41 -13.64 3.41
N MET A 40 14.87 -12.54 4.03
CA MET A 40 16.28 -12.28 4.22
C MET A 40 16.82 -13.12 5.38
N PRO A 41 17.95 -13.84 5.22
CA PRO A 41 18.55 -14.58 6.32
C PRO A 41 18.87 -13.69 7.53
N GLY A 42 18.49 -14.14 8.75
CA GLY A 42 18.73 -13.42 10.00
C GLY A 42 17.70 -12.34 10.34
N TYR A 43 16.85 -11.94 9.40
CA TYR A 43 15.78 -10.97 9.61
C TYR A 43 14.42 -11.65 9.60
N ASP A 44 13.51 -11.16 10.44
CA ASP A 44 12.11 -11.59 10.43
C ASP A 44 11.20 -10.52 11.06
N TRP A 45 9.91 -10.79 11.08
CA TRP A 45 8.90 -10.00 11.78
C TRP A 45 8.69 -10.53 13.19
N PHE A 46 8.78 -9.63 14.17
CA PHE A 46 8.58 -9.92 15.58
C PHE A 46 7.41 -9.11 16.13
N LEU A 47 6.43 -9.81 16.70
CA LEU A 47 5.32 -9.17 17.42
C LEU A 47 5.68 -9.05 18.89
N ASN A 48 5.70 -7.82 19.41
CA ASN A 48 5.76 -7.51 20.83
C ASN A 48 4.44 -6.88 21.29
N ARG A 49 4.03 -7.19 22.51
CA ARG A 49 2.83 -6.63 23.15
C ARG A 49 3.15 -6.17 24.54
N ASP A 50 2.81 -4.91 24.83
CA ASP A 50 2.93 -4.32 26.17
C ASP A 50 1.60 -3.63 26.53
N GLY A 51 0.85 -4.29 27.41
CA GLY A 51 -0.48 -3.85 27.78
C GLY A 51 -1.40 -3.65 26.55
N PRO A 52 -1.90 -2.41 26.34
CA PRO A 52 -2.76 -2.12 25.19
C PRO A 52 -1.98 -1.87 23.90
N GLU A 53 -0.65 -1.79 23.93
CA GLU A 53 0.16 -1.52 22.75
C GLU A 53 0.63 -2.81 22.07
N ALA A 54 0.71 -2.77 20.74
CA ALA A 54 1.31 -3.80 19.93
C ALA A 54 2.31 -3.18 18.97
N ILE A 55 3.47 -3.81 18.84
CA ILE A 55 4.54 -3.44 17.92
C ILE A 55 4.88 -4.66 17.07
N LEU A 56 4.84 -4.49 15.76
CA LEU A 56 5.31 -5.46 14.79
C LEU A 56 6.56 -4.90 14.13
N ALA A 57 7.73 -5.47 14.41
CA ALA A 57 9.02 -4.98 13.95
C ALA A 57 9.70 -5.97 13.01
N TYR A 58 10.26 -5.46 11.90
CA TYR A 58 11.16 -6.21 11.03
C TYR A 58 12.61 -5.90 11.37
N GLY A 59 13.37 -6.89 11.75
CA GLY A 59 14.74 -6.73 12.20
C GLY A 59 15.43 -8.03 12.51
N VAL A 60 16.55 -7.94 13.26
CA VAL A 60 17.30 -9.08 13.78
C VAL A 60 16.84 -9.41 15.20
N ALA A 61 16.65 -10.69 15.50
CA ALA A 61 16.20 -11.13 16.84
C ALA A 61 17.15 -10.68 17.94
N ASN A 62 16.59 -10.15 19.05
CA ASN A 62 17.33 -9.71 20.23
C ASN A 62 18.41 -8.63 19.94
N SER A 63 18.16 -7.79 18.97
CA SER A 63 19.02 -6.64 18.63
C SER A 63 18.16 -5.37 18.45
N ASP A 64 18.83 -4.25 18.40
CA ASP A 64 18.27 -2.94 18.07
C ASP A 64 18.26 -2.67 16.54
N GLU A 65 18.70 -3.63 15.74
CA GLU A 65 18.67 -3.54 14.29
C GLU A 65 17.26 -3.76 13.74
N VAL A 66 16.49 -2.68 13.68
CA VAL A 66 15.13 -2.64 13.14
C VAL A 66 15.10 -1.77 11.90
N LYS A 67 14.52 -2.30 10.82
CA LYS A 67 14.40 -1.59 9.52
C LYS A 67 13.05 -0.90 9.37
N LEU A 68 11.99 -1.54 9.85
CA LEU A 68 10.63 -1.04 9.79
C LEU A 68 9.87 -1.55 11.01
N HIS A 69 9.13 -0.69 11.69
CA HIS A 69 8.14 -1.15 12.65
C HIS A 69 6.79 -0.45 12.49
N LEU A 70 5.76 -1.16 12.89
CA LEU A 70 4.37 -0.73 12.95
C LEU A 70 3.95 -0.78 14.41
N ARG A 71 3.41 0.32 14.94
CA ARG A 71 2.87 0.38 16.29
C ARG A 71 1.39 0.70 16.25
N CYS A 72 0.60 0.11 17.13
CA CYS A 72 -0.78 0.50 17.36
C CYS A 72 -1.17 0.39 18.81
N LYS A 73 -2.24 1.12 19.18
CA LYS A 73 -3.03 0.81 20.36
C LYS A 73 -4.17 -0.13 19.98
N ALA A 74 -4.41 -1.15 20.79
CA ALA A 74 -5.43 -2.17 20.52
C ALA A 74 -6.81 -1.56 20.19
N GLY A 75 -7.41 -2.00 19.10
CA GLY A 75 -8.72 -1.58 18.60
C GLY A 75 -8.79 -0.16 18.06
N SER A 76 -7.65 0.57 17.95
CA SER A 76 -7.67 1.96 17.48
C SER A 76 -7.83 2.10 15.97
N GLY A 77 -7.44 1.10 15.21
CA GLY A 77 -7.33 1.18 13.75
C GLY A 77 -6.23 2.13 13.25
N ALA A 78 -5.55 2.85 14.16
CA ALA A 78 -4.47 3.75 13.82
C ALA A 78 -3.12 3.04 13.92
N LEU A 79 -2.23 3.31 12.97
CA LEU A 79 -0.85 2.84 12.96
C LEU A 79 0.11 4.02 13.01
N GLU A 80 1.17 3.86 13.78
CA GLU A 80 2.39 4.64 13.68
C GLU A 80 3.44 3.78 12.99
N LEU A 81 4.03 4.32 11.94
CA LEU A 81 5.10 3.69 11.16
C LEU A 81 6.42 4.32 11.56
N THR A 82 7.46 3.52 11.75
CA THR A 82 8.83 4.03 11.83
C THR A 82 9.71 3.22 10.91
N ALA A 83 10.40 3.89 10.00
CA ALA A 83 11.33 3.28 9.05
C ALA A 83 12.72 3.86 9.25
N ALA A 84 13.74 3.01 9.27
CA ALA A 84 15.13 3.44 9.20
C ALA A 84 15.44 3.94 7.78
N SER A 85 16.19 5.05 7.69
CA SER A 85 16.62 5.66 6.43
C SER A 85 18.08 6.13 6.58
N GLU A 86 18.82 6.11 5.48
CA GLU A 86 20.19 6.68 5.47
C GLU A 86 20.20 8.19 5.40
N LYS A 87 19.10 8.81 4.96
CA LYS A 87 18.98 10.24 4.73
C LYS A 87 17.65 10.78 5.25
N PRO A 88 17.59 12.08 5.58
CA PRO A 88 16.33 12.73 5.88
C PRO A 88 15.29 12.56 4.76
N GLY A 89 14.05 12.24 5.14
CA GLY A 89 12.94 12.06 4.22
C GLY A 89 11.67 12.79 4.68
N ARG A 90 10.72 12.96 3.76
CA ARG A 90 9.41 13.59 4.06
C ARG A 90 8.24 12.64 3.89
N GLU A 91 8.52 11.41 3.49
CA GLU A 91 7.51 10.37 3.31
C GLU A 91 8.10 8.99 3.57
N ILE A 92 7.26 8.06 3.97
CA ILE A 92 7.52 6.62 3.91
C ILE A 92 6.74 6.09 2.71
N HIS A 93 7.45 5.51 1.74
CA HIS A 93 6.86 4.92 0.56
C HIS A 93 6.86 3.40 0.72
N LEU A 94 5.68 2.80 0.83
CA LEU A 94 5.48 1.37 1.04
C LEU A 94 4.87 0.70 -0.17
N GLU A 95 5.21 -0.57 -0.36
CA GLU A 95 4.68 -1.45 -1.41
C GLU A 95 4.31 -2.81 -0.82
N SER A 96 3.21 -3.38 -1.27
CA SER A 96 2.91 -4.79 -1.09
C SER A 96 2.01 -5.27 -2.23
N GLY A 97 2.31 -6.45 -2.79
CA GLY A 97 1.51 -7.01 -3.88
C GLY A 97 1.61 -6.25 -5.20
N GLY A 98 2.64 -5.43 -5.40
CA GLY A 98 2.87 -4.66 -6.62
C GLY A 98 2.26 -3.26 -6.63
N ASP A 99 1.44 -2.90 -5.62
CA ASP A 99 0.88 -1.56 -5.47
C ASP A 99 1.56 -0.81 -4.32
N THR A 100 1.69 0.51 -4.46
CA THR A 100 2.39 1.38 -3.53
C THR A 100 1.48 2.40 -2.86
N GLU A 101 1.86 2.83 -1.65
CA GLU A 101 1.23 3.93 -0.92
C GLU A 101 2.32 4.79 -0.26
N ARG A 102 2.05 6.10 -0.13
CA ARG A 102 2.97 7.09 0.44
C ARG A 102 2.34 7.75 1.65
N TYR A 103 3.12 7.83 2.73
CA TYR A 103 2.71 8.40 4.00
C TYR A 103 3.60 9.59 4.32
N PRO A 104 3.06 10.81 4.45
CA PRO A 104 3.84 11.96 4.91
C PRO A 104 4.52 11.66 6.25
N ALA A 105 5.81 11.90 6.34
CA ALA A 105 6.63 11.54 7.49
C ALA A 105 7.41 12.74 8.04
N ALA A 106 7.65 12.70 9.36
CA ALA A 106 8.70 13.45 10.02
C ALA A 106 10.00 12.66 10.01
N SER A 107 11.14 13.34 9.90
CA SER A 107 12.47 12.75 9.98
C SER A 107 13.18 13.28 11.22
N GLU A 108 13.87 12.40 11.94
CA GLU A 108 14.72 12.75 13.06
C GLU A 108 15.99 11.88 13.05
N PRO A 109 17.15 12.39 13.53
CA PRO A 109 18.37 11.59 13.62
C PRO A 109 18.15 10.32 14.44
N ALA A 110 18.70 9.20 14.00
CA ALA A 110 18.52 7.89 14.64
C ALA A 110 19.19 7.78 16.05
N GLY A 111 20.05 8.74 16.39
CA GLY A 111 20.61 8.92 17.73
C GLY A 111 21.74 7.96 18.08
N VAL A 112 21.53 6.66 18.01
CA VAL A 112 22.53 5.64 18.34
C VAL A 112 23.24 5.04 17.13
N HIS A 113 22.70 5.28 15.94
CA HIS A 113 23.26 4.83 14.66
C HIS A 113 23.32 6.00 13.68
N ASP A 114 24.14 5.90 12.67
CA ASP A 114 24.10 6.82 11.53
C ASP A 114 22.76 6.68 10.81
N GLY A 115 22.25 7.80 10.29
CA GLY A 115 20.97 7.84 9.56
C GLY A 115 19.85 8.51 10.31
N GLU A 116 18.64 8.27 9.83
CA GLU A 116 17.39 8.92 10.23
C GLU A 116 16.31 7.89 10.58
N LEU A 117 15.39 8.30 11.44
CA LEU A 117 14.12 7.63 11.64
C LEU A 117 13.02 8.45 11.00
N LEU A 118 12.30 7.85 10.07
CA LEU A 118 11.11 8.43 9.46
C LEU A 118 9.88 7.93 10.19
N THR A 119 9.07 8.84 10.73
CA THR A 119 7.83 8.50 11.45
C THR A 119 6.61 9.04 10.70
N ALA A 120 5.60 8.20 10.47
CA ALA A 120 4.37 8.54 9.78
C ALA A 120 3.15 7.94 10.46
N LEU A 121 1.97 8.51 10.18
CA LEU A 121 0.68 7.96 10.61
C LEU A 121 -0.04 7.30 9.44
N ALA A 122 -0.68 6.16 9.72
CA ALA A 122 -1.44 5.36 8.77
C ALA A 122 -2.65 4.71 9.45
N LYS A 123 -3.38 3.90 8.71
CA LYS A 123 -4.49 3.09 9.22
C LYS A 123 -4.24 1.61 8.96
N SER A 124 -4.59 0.76 9.92
CA SER A 124 -4.49 -0.70 9.78
C SER A 124 -5.22 -1.24 8.54
N LYS A 125 -6.29 -0.53 8.11
CA LYS A 125 -7.13 -0.89 6.97
C LYS A 125 -6.65 -0.33 5.62
N ASP A 126 -5.55 0.43 5.58
CA ASP A 126 -5.00 0.92 4.32
C ASP A 126 -4.60 -0.28 3.42
N PRO A 127 -4.82 -0.18 2.11
CA PRO A 127 -4.68 -1.32 1.20
C PRO A 127 -3.31 -2.01 1.24
N VAL A 128 -2.21 -1.26 1.41
CA VAL A 128 -0.86 -1.84 1.52
C VAL A 128 -0.73 -2.79 2.70
N PHE A 129 -1.31 -2.44 3.88
CA PHE A 129 -1.26 -3.30 5.07
C PHE A 129 -2.16 -4.51 4.95
N GLN A 130 -3.31 -4.37 4.29
CA GLN A 130 -4.18 -5.52 4.01
C GLN A 130 -3.54 -6.49 3.02
N ARG A 131 -2.75 -5.99 2.05
CA ARG A 131 -1.93 -6.83 1.17
C ARG A 131 -0.78 -7.48 1.94
N PHE A 132 -0.06 -6.71 2.77
CA PHE A 132 1.00 -7.24 3.64
C PHE A 132 0.50 -8.37 4.54
N ARG A 133 -0.60 -8.16 5.26
CA ARG A 133 -1.26 -9.16 6.10
C ARG A 133 -1.51 -10.46 5.34
N ARG A 134 -2.02 -10.38 4.11
CA ARG A 134 -2.36 -11.54 3.29
C ARG A 134 -1.13 -12.21 2.67
N LEU A 135 -0.18 -11.42 2.17
CA LEU A 135 0.96 -11.91 1.39
C LEU A 135 2.17 -12.25 2.25
N GLY A 136 2.28 -11.67 3.45
CA GLY A 136 3.41 -11.87 4.37
C GLY A 136 4.67 -11.11 3.97
N TRP A 137 4.57 -10.09 3.11
CA TRP A 137 5.68 -9.22 2.77
C TRP A 137 5.23 -7.79 2.49
N ILE A 138 6.09 -6.85 2.81
CA ILE A 138 6.00 -5.43 2.48
C ILE A 138 7.38 -4.95 2.07
N ALA A 139 7.47 -3.90 1.28
CA ALA A 139 8.72 -3.25 0.93
C ALA A 139 8.64 -1.76 1.23
N SER A 140 9.76 -1.14 1.52
CA SER A 140 9.92 0.31 1.47
C SER A 140 10.77 0.71 0.27
N TRP A 141 10.55 1.94 -0.19
CA TRP A 141 11.34 2.56 -1.25
C TRP A 141 12.07 3.76 -0.65
N SER A 142 13.38 3.83 -0.86
CA SER A 142 14.25 4.95 -0.48
C SER A 142 15.21 5.22 -1.63
N ASP A 143 15.30 6.46 -2.13
CA ASP A 143 16.19 6.85 -3.23
C ASP A 143 16.13 5.90 -4.45
N ASP A 144 14.92 5.49 -4.87
CA ASP A 144 14.68 4.50 -5.94
C ASP A 144 15.16 3.06 -5.64
N GLU A 145 15.68 2.81 -4.45
CA GLU A 145 16.02 1.46 -3.98
C GLU A 145 14.85 0.81 -3.24
N ARG A 146 14.59 -0.45 -3.56
CA ARG A 146 13.50 -1.24 -2.99
C ARG A 146 14.02 -2.21 -1.94
N HIS A 147 13.65 -1.99 -0.68
CA HIS A 147 14.00 -2.84 0.46
C HIS A 147 12.83 -3.75 0.82
N ILE A 148 13.00 -5.05 0.70
CA ILE A 148 11.92 -6.04 0.90
C ILE A 148 12.01 -6.64 2.28
N TYR A 149 10.87 -6.69 2.98
CA TYR A 149 10.68 -7.21 4.32
C TYR A 149 9.71 -8.40 4.27
N ALA A 150 10.20 -9.55 3.83
CA ALA A 150 9.41 -10.77 3.71
C ALA A 150 9.49 -11.61 4.99
N ALA A 151 8.35 -12.13 5.43
CA ALA A 151 8.22 -12.97 6.61
C ALA A 151 8.69 -14.41 6.33
N HIS A 152 9.43 -14.99 7.27
CA HIS A 152 9.54 -16.44 7.33
C HIS A 152 8.18 -17.07 7.68
N PRO A 153 7.94 -18.34 7.34
CA PRO A 153 6.64 -18.98 7.58
C PRO A 153 6.14 -18.87 9.02
N ALA A 154 7.06 -18.94 10.00
CA ALA A 154 6.73 -18.85 11.43
C ALA A 154 6.22 -17.47 11.87
N ALA A 155 6.68 -16.38 11.24
CA ALA A 155 6.28 -15.02 11.61
C ALA A 155 4.89 -14.62 11.10
N LYS A 156 4.32 -15.36 10.13
CA LYS A 156 3.00 -15.01 9.55
C LYS A 156 1.89 -14.96 10.59
N ALA A 157 1.92 -15.83 11.57
CA ALA A 157 0.94 -15.83 12.66
C ALA A 157 1.03 -14.54 13.50
N GLY A 158 2.24 -14.02 13.74
CA GLY A 158 2.47 -12.76 14.44
C GLY A 158 1.94 -11.56 13.65
N ILE A 159 2.16 -11.53 12.34
CA ILE A 159 1.60 -10.50 11.46
C ILE A 159 0.07 -10.49 11.54
N GLU A 160 -0.56 -11.65 11.38
CA GLU A 160 -2.02 -11.77 11.47
C GLU A 160 -2.54 -11.30 12.83
N GLN A 161 -1.90 -11.74 13.92
CA GLN A 161 -2.27 -11.37 15.28
C GLN A 161 -2.13 -9.86 15.53
N PHE A 162 -1.11 -9.21 14.98
CA PHE A 162 -0.94 -7.76 15.05
C PHE A 162 -2.15 -7.04 14.47
N PHE A 163 -2.57 -7.37 13.26
CA PHE A 163 -3.72 -6.72 12.61
C PHE A 163 -5.05 -7.03 13.30
N ILE A 164 -5.21 -8.21 13.92
CA ILE A 164 -6.38 -8.51 14.76
C ILE A 164 -6.42 -7.60 15.98
N VAL A 165 -5.28 -7.36 16.62
CA VAL A 165 -5.18 -6.49 17.80
C VAL A 165 -5.41 -5.03 17.46
N CYS A 166 -4.86 -4.55 16.35
CA CYS A 166 -4.96 -3.15 15.95
C CYS A 166 -6.38 -2.74 15.46
N GLY A 167 -7.16 -3.67 14.87
CA GLY A 167 -8.55 -3.45 14.42
C GLY A 167 -8.68 -3.31 12.90
#